data_1449c25f141647bd6f33a3494082e573
#
_entry.id   1449c25f141647bd6f33a3494082e573
#
_cell.length_a   1.000
_cell.length_b   1.000
_cell.length_c   1.000
_cell.angle_alpha   90.00
_cell.angle_beta   90.00
_cell.angle_gamma   90.00
#
_symmetry.space_group_name_H-M   'P 1'
#
loop_
_entity.id
_entity.type
_entity.pdbx_description
1 polymer ?
#
loop_
_entity_poly.entity_id
_entity_poly.type
_entity_poly.pdbx_seq_one_letter_code
_entity_poly.pdbx_strand_id
1 'polypeptide(L)'
;MLKISHLQKHYRGFSLDCSMEVQPGMITGLIGRNGSGKSTTFKALLGLIHPDGGEIEVFGKKAEELKPEDKQKLGVVFAGSGFSMYLTAAGVANIMKSIYPDFDREEFLQQCRRFDLPTDKKIKEFSTGMKAKFKVLAALSHKAELLI
;
A
#
# COMPACT_ATOMS: atom_id res chain seq x y z
N MET A 1 -11.72 -4.57 -10.32
CA MET A 1 -11.16 -4.11 -9.03
C MET A 1 -10.31 -2.86 -9.20
N LEU A 2 -9.29 -2.86 -10.05
CA LEU A 2 -8.50 -1.68 -10.44
C LEU A 2 -8.44 -1.61 -11.95
N LYS A 3 -8.69 -0.44 -12.53
CA LYS A 3 -8.53 -0.15 -13.96
C LYS A 3 -7.84 1.17 -14.14
N ILE A 4 -6.81 1.19 -14.96
CA ILE A 4 -6.08 2.38 -15.38
C ILE A 4 -6.19 2.47 -16.89
N SER A 5 -6.70 3.59 -17.40
CA SER A 5 -6.88 3.83 -18.82
C SER A 5 -6.11 5.08 -19.23
N HIS A 6 -5.06 4.89 -20.05
CA HIS A 6 -4.21 5.95 -20.58
C HIS A 6 -3.75 6.96 -19.51
N LEU A 7 -3.33 6.47 -18.35
CA LEU A 7 -2.76 7.31 -17.30
C LEU A 7 -1.53 8.04 -17.84
N GLN A 8 -1.64 9.35 -17.96
CA GLN A 8 -0.59 10.22 -18.49
C GLN A 8 0.04 11.06 -17.38
N LYS A 9 1.38 11.13 -17.39
CA LYS A 9 2.14 12.03 -16.53
C LYS A 9 3.40 12.50 -17.24
N HIS A 10 3.59 13.80 -17.28
CA HIS A 10 4.72 14.44 -17.95
C HIS A 10 5.64 15.09 -16.91
N TYR A 11 6.92 14.80 -17.04
CA TYR A 11 7.99 15.45 -16.31
C TYR A 11 9.06 15.91 -17.31
N ARG A 12 9.95 16.80 -16.92
CA ARG A 12 11.08 17.19 -17.78
C ARG A 12 11.93 15.96 -18.14
N GLY A 13 11.89 15.55 -19.39
CA GLY A 13 12.66 14.40 -19.90
C GLY A 13 12.03 13.02 -19.66
N PHE A 14 10.78 12.97 -19.19
CA PHE A 14 10.04 11.71 -18.99
C PHE A 14 8.55 11.87 -19.23
N SER A 15 7.96 10.96 -19.97
CA SER A 15 6.51 10.88 -20.18
C SER A 15 6.03 9.47 -19.90
N LEU A 16 4.97 9.36 -19.12
CA LEU A 16 4.25 8.12 -18.86
C LEU A 16 2.95 8.11 -19.65
N ASP A 17 2.65 6.99 -20.29
CA ASP A 17 1.29 6.59 -20.73
C ASP A 17 1.14 5.11 -20.37
N CYS A 18 0.22 4.80 -19.49
CA CYS A 18 0.07 3.47 -18.93
C CYS A 18 -1.39 3.06 -18.85
N SER A 19 -1.70 1.87 -19.35
CA SER A 19 -3.00 1.23 -19.18
C SER A 19 -2.81 -0.13 -18.56
N MET A 20 -3.61 -0.48 -17.54
CA MET A 20 -3.59 -1.80 -16.91
C MET A 20 -4.91 -2.09 -16.22
N GLU A 21 -5.17 -3.36 -16.01
CA GLU A 21 -6.32 -3.84 -15.24
C GLU A 21 -5.90 -4.91 -14.26
N VAL A 22 -6.45 -4.86 -13.04
CA VAL A 22 -6.26 -5.90 -12.02
C VAL A 22 -7.61 -6.46 -11.63
N GLN A 23 -7.80 -7.74 -11.92
CA GLN A 23 -9.02 -8.48 -11.60
C GLN A 23 -9.02 -8.95 -10.13
N PRO A 24 -10.20 -9.13 -9.52
CA PRO A 24 -10.30 -9.74 -8.20
C PRO A 24 -9.65 -11.13 -8.15
N GLY A 25 -8.97 -11.45 -7.04
CA GLY A 25 -8.32 -12.74 -6.83
C GLY A 25 -7.03 -12.95 -7.63
N MET A 26 -6.55 -11.94 -8.35
CA MET A 26 -5.34 -12.04 -9.16
C MET A 26 -4.16 -11.29 -8.51
N ILE A 27 -2.96 -11.80 -8.74
CA ILE A 27 -1.70 -11.10 -8.47
C ILE A 27 -1.17 -10.57 -9.79
N THR A 28 -1.01 -9.25 -9.88
CA THR A 28 -0.51 -8.58 -11.09
C THR A 28 0.85 -7.94 -10.82
N GLY A 29 1.85 -8.27 -11.63
CA GLY A 29 3.18 -7.68 -11.54
C GLY A 29 3.37 -6.54 -12.54
N LEU A 30 3.73 -5.35 -12.06
CA LEU A 30 4.15 -4.23 -12.90
C LEU A 30 5.67 -4.28 -13.08
N ILE A 31 6.12 -4.69 -14.26
CA ILE A 31 7.54 -4.90 -14.59
C ILE A 31 8.04 -3.78 -15.50
N GLY A 32 9.28 -3.37 -15.31
CA GLY A 32 9.94 -2.37 -16.14
C GLY A 32 11.27 -1.90 -15.55
N ARG A 33 12.08 -1.25 -16.38
CA ARG A 33 13.39 -0.68 -15.98
C ARG A 33 13.23 0.40 -14.91
N ASN A 34 14.30 0.75 -14.22
CA ASN A 34 14.32 1.93 -13.35
C ASN A 34 14.00 3.18 -14.18
N GLY A 35 13.14 4.04 -13.68
CA GLY A 35 12.66 5.22 -14.39
C GLY A 35 11.50 4.98 -15.37
N SER A 36 11.00 3.75 -15.55
CA SER A 36 9.88 3.46 -16.47
C SER A 36 8.49 3.95 -16.00
N GLY A 37 8.39 4.59 -14.85
CA GLY A 37 7.13 5.15 -14.36
C GLY A 37 6.36 4.28 -13.36
N LYS A 38 6.86 3.09 -12.96
CA LYS A 38 6.16 2.22 -12.00
C LYS A 38 5.74 2.95 -10.72
N SER A 39 6.67 3.63 -10.08
CA SER A 39 6.38 4.40 -8.86
C SER A 39 5.46 5.60 -9.11
N THR A 40 5.51 6.19 -10.31
CA THR A 40 4.61 7.27 -10.73
C THR A 40 3.19 6.75 -10.86
N THR A 41 3.01 5.57 -11.48
CA THR A 41 1.71 4.91 -11.61
C THR A 41 1.10 4.63 -10.23
N PHE A 42 1.87 4.04 -9.29
CA PHE A 42 1.38 3.79 -7.93
C PHE A 42 1.06 5.09 -7.17
N LYS A 43 1.87 6.13 -7.32
CA LYS A 43 1.59 7.42 -6.68
C LYS A 43 0.33 8.08 -7.23
N ALA A 44 0.08 8.02 -8.54
CA ALA A 44 -1.14 8.51 -9.15
C ALA A 44 -2.36 7.72 -8.67
N LEU A 45 -2.27 6.38 -8.66
CA LEU A 45 -3.31 5.49 -8.16
C LEU A 45 -3.73 5.82 -6.71
N LEU A 46 -2.75 6.16 -5.87
CA LEU A 46 -2.98 6.50 -4.46
C LEU A 46 -3.33 7.97 -4.22
N GLY A 47 -3.47 8.76 -5.30
CA GLY A 47 -3.78 10.19 -5.20
C GLY A 47 -2.66 11.04 -4.61
N LEU A 48 -1.40 10.53 -4.60
CA LEU A 48 -0.23 11.26 -4.10
C LEU A 48 0.35 12.22 -5.14
N ILE A 49 -0.03 12.07 -6.40
CA ILE A 49 0.24 12.98 -7.50
C ILE A 49 -0.99 13.05 -8.40
N HIS A 50 -1.21 14.20 -9.04
CA HIS A 50 -2.27 14.34 -10.03
C HIS A 50 -1.76 13.89 -11.41
N PRO A 51 -2.47 13.02 -12.12
CA PRO A 51 -2.19 12.71 -13.52
C PRO A 51 -2.45 13.95 -14.40
N ASP A 52 -1.81 13.97 -15.56
CA ASP A 52 -2.04 15.02 -16.58
C ASP A 52 -3.12 14.61 -17.57
N GLY A 53 -3.49 13.32 -17.59
CA GLY A 53 -4.57 12.75 -18.38
C GLY A 53 -4.83 11.29 -18.05
N GLY A 54 -5.87 10.75 -18.68
CA GLY A 54 -6.32 9.37 -18.43
C GLY A 54 -7.24 9.24 -17.23
N GLU A 55 -7.58 8.00 -16.90
CA GLU A 55 -8.53 7.70 -15.84
C GLU A 55 -8.04 6.53 -14.97
N ILE A 56 -8.29 6.63 -13.69
CA ILE A 56 -8.01 5.57 -12.70
C ILE A 56 -9.29 5.25 -11.97
N GLU A 57 -9.72 4.00 -12.05
CA GLU A 57 -10.86 3.46 -11.31
C GLU A 57 -10.40 2.42 -10.29
N VAL A 58 -10.87 2.57 -9.05
CA VAL A 58 -10.62 1.62 -7.96
C VAL A 58 -11.97 1.26 -7.34
N PHE A 59 -12.25 -0.03 -7.23
CA PHE A 59 -13.54 -0.55 -6.75
C PHE A 59 -14.76 -0.01 -7.55
N GLY A 60 -14.58 0.30 -8.85
CA GLY A 60 -15.63 0.85 -9.71
C GLY A 60 -15.91 2.34 -9.50
N LYS A 61 -15.04 3.06 -8.79
CA LYS A 61 -15.11 4.52 -8.57
C LYS A 61 -13.86 5.18 -9.11
N LYS A 62 -13.96 6.44 -9.57
CA LYS A 62 -12.77 7.21 -9.90
C LYS A 62 -11.88 7.39 -8.68
N ALA A 63 -10.56 7.28 -8.85
CA ALA A 63 -9.61 7.37 -7.73
C ALA A 63 -9.71 8.68 -6.95
N GLU A 64 -10.06 9.77 -7.62
CA GLU A 64 -10.29 11.09 -7.02
C GLU A 64 -11.58 11.19 -6.19
N GLU A 65 -12.55 10.29 -6.44
CA GLU A 65 -13.84 10.23 -5.72
C GLU A 65 -13.81 9.25 -4.53
N LEU A 66 -12.68 8.57 -4.28
CA LEU A 66 -12.55 7.64 -3.17
C LEU A 66 -12.67 8.34 -1.82
N LYS A 67 -13.67 7.92 -1.07
CA LYS A 67 -13.91 8.37 0.30
C LYS A 67 -12.95 7.68 1.29
N PRO A 68 -12.83 8.17 2.52
CA PRO A 68 -12.01 7.52 3.56
C PRO A 68 -12.34 6.03 3.73
N GLU A 69 -13.61 5.64 3.66
CA GLU A 69 -14.06 4.26 3.79
C GLU A 69 -13.57 3.37 2.64
N ASP A 70 -13.52 3.91 1.42
CA ASP A 70 -12.97 3.20 0.26
C ASP A 70 -11.45 3.04 0.40
N LYS A 71 -10.76 4.06 0.92
CA LYS A 71 -9.30 4.05 1.14
C LYS A 71 -8.89 3.07 2.24
N GLN A 72 -9.74 2.80 3.23
CA GLN A 72 -9.50 1.79 4.25
C GLN A 72 -9.42 0.37 3.68
N LYS A 73 -9.95 0.13 2.48
CA LYS A 73 -9.87 -1.15 1.76
C LYS A 73 -8.55 -1.33 0.97
N LEU A 74 -7.68 -0.31 0.98
CA LEU A 74 -6.38 -0.36 0.32
C LEU A 74 -5.29 -0.71 1.33
N GLY A 75 -4.56 -1.80 1.08
CA GLY A 75 -3.32 -2.11 1.77
C GLY A 75 -2.14 -1.64 0.93
N VAL A 76 -1.26 -0.82 1.51
CA VAL A 76 -0.16 -0.21 0.76
C VAL A 76 1.17 -0.46 1.43
N VAL A 77 2.16 -0.95 0.64
CA VAL A 77 3.53 -1.17 1.09
C VAL A 77 4.51 -0.38 0.25
N PHE A 78 4.98 0.75 0.76
CA PHE A 78 6.04 1.52 0.09
C PHE A 78 7.44 1.10 0.53
N ALA A 79 8.37 1.08 -0.42
CA ALA A 79 9.77 0.73 -0.16
C ALA A 79 10.45 1.68 0.85
N GLY A 80 10.22 2.99 0.73
CA GLY A 80 10.87 4.02 1.54
C GLY A 80 10.06 4.54 2.72
N SER A 81 8.80 4.11 2.88
CA SER A 81 7.90 4.56 3.93
C SER A 81 7.62 3.47 4.95
N GLY A 82 7.02 3.85 6.03
CA GLY A 82 6.60 2.91 7.06
C GLY A 82 6.34 3.61 8.37
N PHE A 83 6.17 2.80 9.38
CA PHE A 83 5.98 3.29 10.75
C PHE A 83 7.27 3.89 11.30
N SER A 84 7.13 4.78 12.27
CA SER A 84 8.27 5.32 13.01
C SER A 84 9.15 4.17 13.53
N MET A 85 10.44 4.28 13.31
CA MET A 85 11.44 3.28 13.71
C MET A 85 11.54 3.10 15.23
N TYR A 86 10.99 4.02 16.01
CA TYR A 86 10.98 3.99 17.48
C TYR A 86 9.73 3.31 18.06
N LEU A 87 8.72 2.99 17.25
CA LEU A 87 7.57 2.21 17.67
C LEU A 87 7.92 0.72 17.79
N THR A 88 7.17 0.04 18.64
CA THR A 88 7.12 -1.43 18.68
C THR A 88 5.97 -1.94 17.82
N ALA A 89 5.94 -3.24 17.52
CA ALA A 89 4.78 -3.82 16.81
C ALA A 89 3.48 -3.63 17.62
N ALA A 90 3.55 -3.74 18.95
CA ALA A 90 2.40 -3.44 19.81
C ALA A 90 1.97 -1.97 19.73
N GLY A 91 2.92 -1.05 19.66
CA GLY A 91 2.63 0.39 19.45
C GLY A 91 1.95 0.66 18.12
N VAL A 92 2.43 0.02 17.04
CA VAL A 92 1.79 0.10 15.73
C VAL A 92 0.39 -0.49 15.76
N ALA A 93 0.19 -1.63 16.42
CA ALA A 93 -1.14 -2.24 16.56
C ALA A 93 -2.16 -1.30 17.23
N ASN A 94 -1.75 -0.52 18.23
CA ASN A 94 -2.62 0.47 18.86
C ASN A 94 -3.01 1.60 17.90
N ILE A 95 -2.07 2.09 17.08
CA ILE A 95 -2.34 3.10 16.05
C ILE A 95 -3.28 2.53 14.99
N MET A 96 -3.01 1.32 14.49
CA MET A 96 -3.87 0.66 13.49
C MET A 96 -5.30 0.51 14.00
N LYS A 97 -5.48 0.12 15.26
CA LYS A 97 -6.80 -0.01 15.89
C LYS A 97 -7.57 1.32 15.94
N SER A 98 -6.88 2.45 16.09
CA SER A 98 -7.53 3.77 16.10
C SER A 98 -7.92 4.28 14.70
N ILE A 99 -7.28 3.75 13.64
CA ILE A 99 -7.51 4.19 12.25
C ILE A 99 -8.50 3.26 11.53
N TYR A 100 -8.38 1.95 11.75
CA TYR A 100 -9.15 0.92 11.06
C TYR A 100 -10.16 0.26 12.03
N PRO A 101 -11.48 0.50 11.88
CA PRO A 101 -12.49 -0.02 12.80
C PRO A 101 -12.46 -1.55 12.95
N ASP A 102 -12.24 -2.25 11.82
CA ASP A 102 -12.25 -3.72 11.75
C ASP A 102 -10.89 -4.36 12.04
N PHE A 103 -9.89 -3.58 12.44
CA PHE A 103 -8.58 -4.11 12.76
C PHE A 103 -8.60 -4.89 14.08
N ASP A 104 -8.22 -6.17 14.01
CA ASP A 104 -8.04 -7.01 15.20
C ASP A 104 -6.59 -6.94 15.69
N ARG A 105 -6.42 -6.26 16.82
CA ARG A 105 -5.11 -6.04 17.45
C ARG A 105 -4.46 -7.34 17.90
N GLU A 106 -5.24 -8.23 18.49
CA GLU A 106 -4.70 -9.47 19.04
C GLU A 106 -4.34 -10.46 17.94
N GLU A 107 -5.17 -10.56 16.91
CA GLU A 107 -4.86 -11.34 15.71
C GLU A 107 -3.57 -10.82 15.04
N PHE A 108 -3.43 -9.51 14.87
CA PHE A 108 -2.21 -8.92 14.30
C PHE A 108 -0.95 -9.28 15.12
N LEU A 109 -1.00 -9.17 16.45
CA LEU A 109 0.12 -9.52 17.31
C LEU A 109 0.41 -11.03 17.29
N GLN A 110 -0.60 -11.86 17.14
CA GLN A 110 -0.43 -13.30 16.96
C GLN A 110 0.27 -13.61 15.63
N GLN A 111 -0.13 -12.95 14.55
CA GLN A 111 0.53 -13.06 13.25
C GLN A 111 1.99 -12.57 13.32
N CYS A 112 2.27 -11.46 14.01
CA CYS A 112 3.65 -11.03 14.24
C CYS A 112 4.49 -12.16 14.87
N ARG A 113 4.00 -12.78 15.94
CA ARG A 113 4.69 -13.92 16.58
C ARG A 113 4.88 -15.11 15.64
N ARG A 114 3.85 -15.45 14.84
CA ARG A 114 3.91 -16.53 13.85
C ARG A 114 4.98 -16.31 12.78
N PHE A 115 5.30 -15.07 12.45
CA PHE A 115 6.33 -14.71 11.49
C PHE A 115 7.68 -14.34 12.13
N ASP A 116 7.88 -14.69 13.42
CA ASP A 116 9.10 -14.42 14.20
C ASP A 116 9.41 -12.91 14.30
N LEU A 117 8.38 -12.08 14.42
CA LEU A 117 8.52 -10.65 14.62
C LEU A 117 8.29 -10.31 16.09
N PRO A 118 9.31 -9.77 16.80
CA PRO A 118 9.17 -9.35 18.19
C PRO A 118 8.10 -8.26 18.33
N THR A 119 7.22 -8.41 19.32
CA THR A 119 6.11 -7.46 19.52
C THR A 119 6.48 -6.30 20.45
N ASP A 120 7.53 -6.45 21.23
CA ASP A 120 8.03 -5.56 22.28
C ASP A 120 9.28 -4.78 21.88
N LYS A 121 10.04 -5.24 20.88
CA LYS A 121 11.22 -4.55 20.37
C LYS A 121 10.84 -3.43 19.41
N LYS A 122 11.68 -2.38 19.37
CA LYS A 122 11.52 -1.28 18.44
C LYS A 122 11.80 -1.71 17.00
N ILE A 123 11.05 -1.16 16.04
CA ILE A 123 11.19 -1.49 14.60
C ILE A 123 12.62 -1.21 14.10
N LYS A 124 13.34 -0.23 14.68
CA LYS A 124 14.76 0.02 14.34
C LYS A 124 15.66 -1.20 14.55
N GLU A 125 15.31 -2.08 15.49
CA GLU A 125 16.06 -3.29 15.85
C GLU A 125 15.76 -4.48 14.94
N PHE A 126 14.74 -4.34 14.06
CA PHE A 126 14.39 -5.36 13.09
C PHE A 126 15.43 -5.41 11.96
N SER A 127 15.76 -6.60 11.50
CA SER A 127 16.51 -6.79 10.27
C SER A 127 15.73 -6.22 9.05
N THR A 128 16.40 -6.05 7.91
CA THR A 128 15.74 -5.62 6.68
C THR A 128 14.59 -6.54 6.28
N GLY A 129 14.79 -7.87 6.39
CA GLY A 129 13.76 -8.87 6.12
C GLY A 129 12.58 -8.78 7.10
N MET A 130 12.85 -8.60 8.40
CA MET A 130 11.80 -8.41 9.40
C MET A 130 11.00 -7.14 9.14
N LYS A 131 11.64 -6.04 8.76
CA LYS A 131 10.95 -4.79 8.38
C LYS A 131 10.04 -4.97 7.17
N ALA A 132 10.51 -5.72 6.15
CA ALA A 132 9.70 -6.03 4.98
C ALA A 132 8.48 -6.88 5.35
N LYS A 133 8.68 -7.99 6.07
CA LYS A 133 7.58 -8.84 6.57
C LYS A 133 6.56 -8.04 7.38
N PHE A 134 7.03 -7.19 8.30
CA PHE A 134 6.18 -6.38 9.17
C PHE A 134 5.29 -5.43 8.38
N LYS A 135 5.85 -4.73 7.36
CA LYS A 135 5.09 -3.83 6.49
C LYS A 135 3.97 -4.54 5.73
N VAL A 136 4.31 -5.71 5.14
CA VAL A 136 3.32 -6.52 4.41
C VAL A 136 2.23 -7.00 5.36
N LEU A 137 2.61 -7.51 6.53
CA LEU A 137 1.65 -7.97 7.53
C LEU A 137 0.71 -6.85 7.98
N ALA A 138 1.24 -5.66 8.27
CA ALA A 138 0.42 -4.50 8.64
C ALA A 138 -0.56 -4.11 7.52
N ALA A 139 -0.09 -4.10 6.25
CA ALA A 139 -0.95 -3.76 5.11
C ALA A 139 -2.07 -4.79 4.85
N LEU A 140 -1.88 -6.04 5.26
CA LEU A 140 -2.91 -7.10 5.13
C LEU A 140 -3.88 -7.13 6.32
N SER A 141 -3.47 -6.66 7.50
CA SER A 141 -4.17 -6.93 8.76
C SER A 141 -5.44 -6.10 8.98
N HIS A 142 -5.74 -5.13 8.11
CA HIS A 142 -6.96 -4.33 8.19
C HIS A 142 -8.02 -4.73 7.15
N LYS A 143 -7.96 -5.99 6.69
CA LYS A 143 -8.90 -6.56 5.69
C LYS A 143 -8.87 -5.83 4.36
N ALA A 144 -7.68 -5.42 3.91
CA ALA A 144 -7.52 -4.80 2.61
C ALA A 144 -8.05 -5.69 1.47
N GLU A 145 -8.86 -5.12 0.59
CA GLU A 145 -9.39 -5.79 -0.60
C GLU A 145 -8.41 -5.69 -1.79
N LEU A 146 -7.58 -4.65 -1.82
CA LEU A 146 -6.53 -4.44 -2.83
C LEU A 146 -5.20 -4.10 -2.13
N LEU A 147 -4.17 -4.92 -2.38
CA LEU A 147 -2.82 -4.71 -1.87
C LEU A 147 -1.92 -4.14 -2.98
N ILE A 148 -1.15 -3.08 -2.66
CA ILE A 148 -0.24 -2.35 -3.57
C ILE A 148 1.15 -2.26 -2.95
#